data_edef80d6c040138b4588f4df606b0505
#
_entry.id   edef80d6c040138b4588f4df606b0505
#
_cell.length_a   1.000
_cell.length_b   1.000
_cell.length_c   1.000
_cell.angle_alpha   90.00
_cell.angle_beta   90.00
_cell.angle_gamma   90.00
#
_symmetry.space_group_name_H-M   'P 1'
#
loop_
_entity.id
_entity.type
_entity.pdbx_description
1 polymer ?
#
loop_
_entity_poly.entity_id
_entity_poly.type
_entity_poly.pdbx_seq_one_letter_code
_entity_poly.pdbx_strand_id
1 'polypeptide(L)'
;MGVASLDRLPFSIRVLLENVLRNAGDGYVSADHVEAVAGWSPTNAGADFPFMPTRVVLQDFTGVPAIVDLASMRDGIRAMGGDPARINPLVPADLVIDHSVQVDFFGTGYAFEKNVAREYERNRERYALLRWAQEAFENYSVVPPGTGIVHQ
;
A
#
# COMPACT_ATOMS: atom_id res chain seq x y z
N MET A 1 -21.24 20.69 -18.73
CA MET A 1 -21.40 20.53 -17.27
C MET A 1 -20.70 21.70 -16.59
N GLY A 2 -21.45 22.58 -15.89
CA GLY A 2 -20.87 23.68 -15.13
C GLY A 2 -20.30 23.14 -13.82
N VAL A 3 -19.00 22.95 -13.76
CA VAL A 3 -18.31 22.64 -12.50
C VAL A 3 -18.53 23.83 -11.55
N ALA A 4 -19.04 23.58 -10.36
CA ALA A 4 -19.08 24.58 -9.30
C ALA A 4 -17.70 25.21 -9.18
N SER A 5 -17.63 26.53 -9.02
CA SER A 5 -16.34 27.25 -8.94
C SER A 5 -15.42 26.55 -7.94
N LEU A 6 -14.26 26.07 -8.39
CA LEU A 6 -13.26 25.40 -7.54
C LEU A 6 -12.92 26.22 -6.30
N ASP A 7 -13.01 27.56 -6.41
CA ASP A 7 -12.70 28.48 -5.31
C ASP A 7 -13.65 28.35 -4.11
N ARG A 8 -14.79 27.73 -4.28
CA ARG A 8 -15.78 27.47 -3.21
C ARG A 8 -15.50 26.16 -2.45
N LEU A 9 -14.66 25.28 -3.01
CA LEU A 9 -14.35 24.01 -2.38
C LEU A 9 -13.16 24.13 -1.41
N PRO A 10 -13.25 23.53 -0.22
CA PRO A 10 -12.10 23.37 0.66
C PRO A 10 -10.94 22.65 -0.05
N PHE A 11 -9.71 22.87 0.33
CA PHE A 11 -8.54 22.24 -0.28
C PHE A 11 -8.61 20.70 -0.24
N SER A 12 -9.07 20.13 0.89
CA SER A 12 -9.28 18.68 1.02
C SER A 12 -10.24 18.12 -0.03
N ILE A 13 -11.36 18.83 -0.28
CA ILE A 13 -12.33 18.42 -1.28
C ILE A 13 -11.79 18.58 -2.70
N ARG A 14 -10.95 19.59 -2.96
CA ARG A 14 -10.25 19.71 -4.27
C ARG A 14 -9.31 18.54 -4.53
N VAL A 15 -8.59 18.05 -3.51
CA VAL A 15 -7.73 16.86 -3.62
C VAL A 15 -8.58 15.61 -3.93
N LEU A 16 -9.70 15.44 -3.24
CA LEU A 16 -10.61 14.33 -3.51
C LEU A 16 -11.24 14.44 -4.92
N LEU A 17 -11.61 15.64 -5.36
CA LEU A 17 -12.12 15.88 -6.70
C LEU A 17 -11.07 15.54 -7.77
N GLU A 18 -9.82 15.94 -7.56
CA GLU A 18 -8.71 15.55 -8.44
C GLU A 18 -8.57 14.03 -8.53
N ASN A 19 -8.68 13.32 -7.39
CA ASN A 19 -8.60 11.86 -7.35
C ASN A 19 -9.68 11.20 -8.18
N VAL A 20 -10.96 11.57 -7.99
CA VAL A 20 -12.06 10.97 -8.76
C VAL A 20 -11.99 11.36 -10.24
N LEU A 21 -11.53 12.57 -10.60
CA LEU A 21 -11.34 12.98 -11.98
C LEU A 21 -10.24 12.16 -12.69
N ARG A 22 -9.11 11.91 -12.02
CA ARG A 22 -8.02 11.11 -12.59
C ARG A 22 -8.40 9.65 -12.84
N ASN A 23 -9.31 9.12 -12.02
CA ASN A 23 -9.74 7.72 -12.08
C ASN A 23 -11.11 7.54 -12.74
N ALA A 24 -11.69 8.61 -13.30
CA ALA A 24 -12.98 8.52 -13.97
C ALA A 24 -12.88 7.71 -15.26
N GLY A 25 -13.74 6.69 -15.38
CA GLY A 25 -13.78 5.82 -16.56
C GLY A 25 -13.02 4.51 -16.42
N ASP A 26 -12.25 4.29 -15.34
CA ASP A 26 -11.49 3.05 -15.09
C ASP A 26 -12.36 1.91 -14.53
N GLY A 27 -13.68 2.08 -14.53
CA GLY A 27 -14.64 1.07 -14.06
C GLY A 27 -14.99 1.18 -12.57
N TYR A 28 -14.21 1.88 -11.77
CA TYR A 28 -14.45 2.10 -10.34
C TYR A 28 -15.10 3.46 -10.06
N VAL A 29 -14.71 4.50 -10.78
CA VAL A 29 -15.20 5.87 -10.61
C VAL A 29 -16.12 6.22 -11.78
N SER A 30 -17.41 6.49 -11.46
CA SER A 30 -18.43 6.94 -12.42
C SER A 30 -18.49 8.47 -12.52
N ALA A 31 -19.17 8.97 -13.53
CA ALA A 31 -19.46 10.40 -13.65
C ALA A 31 -20.24 10.95 -12.44
N ASP A 32 -21.16 10.15 -11.87
CA ASP A 32 -21.95 10.52 -10.69
C ASP A 32 -21.07 10.76 -9.46
N HIS A 33 -20.00 9.96 -9.28
CA HIS A 33 -19.02 10.20 -8.21
C HIS A 33 -18.31 11.54 -8.37
N VAL A 34 -17.93 11.89 -9.61
CA VAL A 34 -17.30 13.18 -9.90
C VAL A 34 -18.27 14.33 -9.62
N GLU A 35 -19.53 14.22 -10.05
CA GLU A 35 -20.55 15.22 -9.80
C GLU A 35 -20.86 15.37 -8.31
N ALA A 36 -20.92 14.27 -7.57
CA ALA A 36 -21.14 14.29 -6.13
C ALA A 36 -20.03 15.04 -5.37
N VAL A 37 -18.76 14.78 -5.70
CA VAL A 37 -17.63 15.47 -5.08
C VAL A 37 -17.56 16.93 -5.53
N ALA A 38 -17.80 17.23 -6.79
CA ALA A 38 -17.82 18.60 -7.32
C ALA A 38 -18.96 19.44 -6.73
N GLY A 39 -20.10 18.81 -6.43
CA GLY A 39 -21.28 19.42 -5.79
C GLY A 39 -21.22 19.45 -4.26
N TRP A 40 -20.09 19.13 -3.66
CA TRP A 40 -19.95 19.09 -2.21
C TRP A 40 -20.31 20.42 -1.54
N SER A 41 -21.03 20.32 -0.42
CA SER A 41 -21.30 21.45 0.49
C SER A 41 -21.36 20.94 1.93
N PRO A 42 -21.19 21.81 2.96
CA PRO A 42 -21.26 21.38 4.36
C PRO A 42 -22.61 20.73 4.74
N THR A 43 -23.65 21.01 4.00
CA THR A 43 -25.02 20.49 4.23
C THR A 43 -25.34 19.27 3.35
N ASN A 44 -24.49 18.95 2.39
CA ASN A 44 -24.64 17.82 1.47
C ASN A 44 -23.39 16.93 1.54
N ALA A 45 -23.07 16.48 2.75
CA ALA A 45 -22.01 15.52 2.98
C ALA A 45 -22.61 14.12 3.05
N GLY A 46 -22.23 13.18 2.20
CA GLY A 46 -22.66 11.81 2.37
C GLY A 46 -22.78 10.95 1.13
N ALA A 47 -22.25 11.38 -0.01
CA ALA A 47 -22.08 10.46 -1.13
C ALA A 47 -20.76 9.67 -0.94
N ASP A 48 -20.86 8.36 -0.92
CA ASP A 48 -19.69 7.48 -0.97
C ASP A 48 -19.12 7.51 -2.39
N PHE A 49 -17.79 7.51 -2.49
CA PHE A 49 -17.09 7.41 -3.78
C PHE A 49 -15.80 6.59 -3.61
N PRO A 50 -15.37 5.85 -4.62
CA PRO A 50 -14.09 5.15 -4.59
C PRO A 50 -12.93 6.13 -4.54
N PHE A 51 -11.97 5.84 -3.67
CA PHE A 51 -10.71 6.58 -3.58
C PHE A 51 -9.56 5.68 -4.00
N MET A 52 -8.77 6.11 -4.99
CA MET A 52 -7.61 5.39 -5.45
C MET A 52 -6.34 6.15 -5.03
N PRO A 53 -5.62 5.69 -4.01
CA PRO A 53 -4.36 6.33 -3.62
C PRO A 53 -3.31 6.15 -4.72
N THR A 54 -2.36 7.06 -4.81
CA THR A 54 -1.23 6.96 -5.75
C THR A 54 -0.17 5.99 -5.27
N ARG A 55 -0.14 5.69 -3.97
CA ARG A 55 0.78 4.77 -3.32
C ARG A 55 0.21 4.30 -2.00
N VAL A 56 0.53 3.06 -1.62
CA VAL A 56 0.26 2.51 -0.30
C VAL A 56 1.59 2.23 0.39
N VAL A 57 1.76 2.70 1.62
CA VAL A 57 2.91 2.36 2.46
C VAL A 57 2.44 1.38 3.53
N LEU A 58 3.11 0.24 3.60
CA LEU A 58 2.80 -0.84 4.54
C LEU A 58 3.95 -0.96 5.54
N GLN A 59 3.63 -1.09 6.82
CA GLN A 59 4.59 -1.62 7.77
C GLN A 59 4.65 -3.15 7.68
N ASP A 60 5.71 -3.77 8.14
CA ASP A 60 5.90 -5.21 7.97
C ASP A 60 4.91 -6.07 8.77
N PHE A 61 4.48 -5.64 9.96
CA PHE A 61 3.50 -6.40 10.76
C PHE A 61 2.10 -6.48 10.14
N THR A 62 1.70 -5.46 9.40
CA THR A 62 0.41 -5.42 8.69
C THR A 62 0.57 -5.75 7.21
N GLY A 63 1.72 -5.46 6.63
CA GLY A 63 2.02 -5.69 5.22
C GLY A 63 2.30 -7.15 4.89
N VAL A 64 2.97 -7.90 5.77
CA VAL A 64 3.24 -9.33 5.55
C VAL A 64 1.94 -10.14 5.42
N PRO A 65 0.92 -10.00 6.30
CA PRO A 65 -0.37 -10.64 6.09
C PRO A 65 -1.02 -10.29 4.74
N ALA A 66 -0.97 -9.03 4.31
CA ALA A 66 -1.50 -8.62 3.01
C ALA A 66 -0.79 -9.33 1.84
N ILE A 67 0.52 -9.55 1.94
CA ILE A 67 1.28 -10.31 0.94
C ILE A 67 0.91 -11.80 0.95
N VAL A 68 0.68 -12.37 2.14
CA VAL A 68 0.17 -13.75 2.25
C VAL A 68 -1.20 -13.88 1.58
N ASP A 69 -2.09 -12.90 1.76
CA ASP A 69 -3.40 -12.89 1.10
C ASP A 69 -3.27 -12.83 -0.43
N LEU A 70 -2.41 -11.96 -0.95
CA LEU A 70 -2.14 -11.89 -2.40
C LEU A 70 -1.55 -13.21 -2.94
N ALA A 71 -0.66 -13.86 -2.19
CA ALA A 71 -0.12 -15.16 -2.55
C ALA A 71 -1.22 -16.24 -2.58
N SER A 72 -2.09 -16.26 -1.58
CA SER A 72 -3.25 -17.16 -1.51
C SER A 72 -4.24 -16.91 -2.64
N MET A 73 -4.46 -15.65 -3.03
CA MET A 73 -5.28 -15.32 -4.21
C MET A 73 -4.66 -15.88 -5.50
N ARG A 74 -3.34 -15.87 -5.66
CA ARG A 74 -2.66 -16.50 -6.80
C ARG A 74 -2.90 -18.00 -6.85
N ASP A 75 -2.84 -18.67 -5.70
CA ASP A 75 -3.13 -20.10 -5.63
C ASP A 75 -4.61 -20.39 -5.94
N GLY A 76 -5.53 -19.56 -5.45
CA GLY A 76 -6.96 -19.67 -5.77
C GLY A 76 -7.24 -19.51 -7.26
N ILE A 77 -6.65 -18.49 -7.90
CA ILE A 77 -6.80 -18.28 -9.36
C ILE A 77 -6.23 -19.45 -10.15
N ARG A 78 -5.07 -19.98 -9.75
CA ARG A 78 -4.48 -21.19 -10.38
C ARG A 78 -5.39 -22.39 -10.26
N ALA A 79 -5.97 -22.63 -9.09
CA ALA A 79 -6.91 -23.74 -8.86
C ALA A 79 -8.17 -23.64 -9.72
N MET A 80 -8.60 -22.43 -10.07
CA MET A 80 -9.71 -22.14 -10.98
C MET A 80 -9.30 -22.19 -12.47
N GLY A 81 -8.05 -22.48 -12.80
CA GLY A 81 -7.54 -22.51 -14.17
C GLY A 81 -7.20 -21.14 -14.76
N GLY A 82 -7.15 -20.10 -13.94
CA GLY A 82 -6.76 -18.76 -14.35
C GLY A 82 -5.25 -18.50 -14.25
N ASP A 83 -4.82 -17.33 -14.73
CA ASP A 83 -3.43 -16.91 -14.68
C ASP A 83 -3.11 -16.19 -13.35
N PRO A 84 -2.25 -16.79 -12.49
CA PRO A 84 -1.86 -16.19 -11.21
C PRO A 84 -1.14 -14.83 -11.36
N ALA A 85 -0.47 -14.58 -12.48
CA ALA A 85 0.27 -13.33 -12.72
C ALA A 85 -0.65 -12.10 -12.79
N ARG A 86 -1.96 -12.31 -12.95
CA ARG A 86 -2.94 -11.22 -12.91
C ARG A 86 -3.20 -10.66 -11.51
N ILE A 87 -2.79 -11.36 -10.45
CA ILE A 87 -2.93 -10.89 -9.07
C ILE A 87 -1.69 -10.07 -8.70
N ASN A 88 -1.87 -8.77 -8.64
CA ASN A 88 -0.87 -7.78 -8.25
C ASN A 88 -1.53 -6.64 -7.47
N PRO A 89 -0.79 -5.86 -6.67
CA PRO A 89 -1.29 -4.60 -6.15
C PRO A 89 -1.76 -3.68 -7.30
N LEU A 90 -2.94 -3.08 -7.16
CA LEU A 90 -3.50 -2.17 -8.17
C LEU A 90 -2.75 -0.84 -8.25
N VAL A 91 -2.11 -0.45 -7.16
CA VAL A 91 -1.27 0.76 -7.05
C VAL A 91 0.07 0.39 -6.44
N PRO A 92 1.12 1.21 -6.63
CA PRO A 92 2.40 0.98 -5.98
C PRO A 92 2.24 0.78 -4.48
N ALA A 93 2.74 -0.33 -3.97
CA ALA A 93 2.72 -0.71 -2.57
C ALA A 93 4.16 -0.94 -2.08
N ASP A 94 4.61 -0.12 -1.15
CA ASP A 94 5.94 -0.20 -0.56
C ASP A 94 5.82 -0.74 0.87
N LEU A 95 6.42 -1.89 1.13
CA LEU A 95 6.51 -2.43 2.48
C LEU A 95 7.83 -1.99 3.11
N VAL A 96 7.74 -1.28 4.22
CA VAL A 96 8.91 -0.82 4.97
C VAL A 96 9.12 -1.75 6.16
N ILE A 97 10.26 -2.43 6.20
CA ILE A 97 10.64 -3.29 7.33
C ILE A 97 10.98 -2.39 8.52
N ASP A 98 10.52 -2.80 9.72
CA ASP A 98 10.77 -2.06 10.95
C ASP A 98 12.27 -1.78 11.12
N HIS A 99 12.60 -0.56 11.49
CA HIS A 99 13.98 -0.11 11.72
C HIS A 99 14.55 -0.63 13.03
N SER A 100 13.72 -1.12 13.95
CA SER A 100 14.14 -1.63 15.24
C SER A 100 14.69 -3.06 15.13
N VAL A 101 15.78 -3.30 15.83
CA VAL A 101 16.43 -4.61 15.94
C VAL A 101 16.49 -4.98 17.41
N GLN A 102 16.10 -6.22 17.74
CA GLN A 102 16.23 -6.70 19.11
C GLN A 102 17.71 -6.78 19.52
N VAL A 103 18.02 -6.24 20.69
CA VAL A 103 19.39 -6.22 21.22
C VAL A 103 19.66 -7.48 22.03
N ASP A 104 20.41 -8.41 21.44
CA ASP A 104 20.93 -9.61 22.11
C ASP A 104 22.36 -9.43 22.59
N PHE A 105 23.12 -8.60 21.88
CA PHE A 105 24.53 -8.29 22.16
C PHE A 105 24.69 -6.80 22.38
N PHE A 106 25.46 -6.42 23.36
CA PHE A 106 25.69 -5.02 23.73
C PHE A 106 27.12 -4.82 24.28
N GLY A 107 27.54 -3.58 24.38
CA GLY A 107 28.79 -3.19 25.04
C GLY A 107 30.08 -3.66 24.34
N THR A 108 30.02 -4.11 23.08
CA THR A 108 31.16 -4.58 22.31
C THR A 108 31.16 -4.05 20.89
N GLY A 109 32.31 -3.92 20.24
CA GLY A 109 32.42 -3.44 18.86
C GLY A 109 31.72 -4.33 17.83
N TYR A 110 31.47 -5.60 18.12
CA TYR A 110 30.80 -6.55 17.25
C TYR A 110 29.30 -6.72 17.52
N ALA A 111 28.76 -6.00 18.53
CA ALA A 111 27.37 -6.15 18.95
C ALA A 111 26.40 -5.87 17.80
N PHE A 112 26.65 -4.84 17.01
CA PHE A 112 25.81 -4.47 15.87
C PHE A 112 25.69 -5.60 14.85
N GLU A 113 26.84 -6.13 14.38
CA GLU A 113 26.87 -7.20 13.38
C GLU A 113 26.15 -8.47 13.87
N LYS A 114 26.37 -8.82 15.15
CA LYS A 114 25.70 -9.99 15.73
C LYS A 114 24.20 -9.81 15.88
N ASN A 115 23.74 -8.65 16.26
CA ASN A 115 22.31 -8.35 16.35
C ASN A 115 21.64 -8.40 14.97
N VAL A 116 22.27 -7.86 13.95
CA VAL A 116 21.78 -7.94 12.55
C VAL A 116 21.73 -9.40 12.09
N ALA A 117 22.77 -10.18 12.33
CA ALA A 117 22.78 -11.60 11.97
C ALA A 117 21.64 -12.39 12.65
N ARG A 118 21.37 -12.11 13.94
CA ARG A 118 20.26 -12.69 14.69
C ARG A 118 18.90 -12.27 14.14
N GLU A 119 18.77 -11.02 13.74
CA GLU A 119 17.54 -10.51 13.13
C GLU A 119 17.19 -11.29 11.85
N TYR A 120 18.16 -11.49 10.97
CA TYR A 120 17.97 -12.29 9.75
C TYR A 120 17.69 -13.77 10.04
N GLU A 121 18.34 -14.34 11.03
CA GLU A 121 18.11 -15.73 11.46
C GLU A 121 16.67 -15.92 11.97
N ARG A 122 16.21 -15.06 12.89
CA ARG A 122 14.86 -15.10 13.48
C ARG A 122 13.75 -14.90 12.47
N ASN A 123 13.97 -14.04 11.51
CA ASN A 123 12.96 -13.62 10.54
C ASN A 123 13.17 -14.23 9.15
N ARG A 124 13.92 -15.30 9.04
CA ARG A 124 14.32 -15.91 7.78
C ARG A 124 13.13 -16.19 6.86
N GLU A 125 12.07 -16.78 7.39
CA GLU A 125 10.87 -17.13 6.60
C GLU A 125 10.15 -15.87 6.11
N ARG A 126 9.99 -14.88 6.97
CA ARG A 126 9.39 -13.58 6.62
C ARG A 126 10.18 -12.89 5.51
N TYR A 127 11.48 -12.80 5.65
CA TYR A 127 12.33 -12.18 4.63
C TYR A 127 12.39 -12.97 3.32
N ALA A 128 12.30 -14.28 3.38
CA ALA A 128 12.18 -15.11 2.18
C ALA A 128 10.87 -14.85 1.43
N LEU A 129 9.74 -14.74 2.16
CA LEU A 129 8.46 -14.37 1.58
C LEU A 129 8.51 -12.97 0.93
N LEU A 130 9.06 -11.98 1.62
CA LEU A 130 9.15 -10.62 1.11
C LEU A 130 10.05 -10.53 -0.13
N ARG A 131 11.15 -11.25 -0.15
CA ARG A 131 12.04 -11.33 -1.30
C ARG A 131 11.34 -11.95 -2.50
N TRP A 132 10.65 -13.07 -2.30
CA TRP A 132 9.84 -13.70 -3.33
C TRP A 132 8.75 -12.74 -3.85
N ALA A 133 8.06 -12.06 -2.96
CA ALA A 133 6.98 -11.14 -3.32
C ALA A 133 7.48 -9.98 -4.20
N GLN A 134 8.65 -9.42 -3.88
CA GLN A 134 9.26 -8.35 -4.67
C GLN A 134 9.61 -8.80 -6.11
N GLU A 135 9.91 -10.07 -6.30
CA GLU A 135 10.20 -10.65 -7.62
C GLU A 135 8.91 -11.11 -8.34
N ALA A 136 7.89 -11.51 -7.59
CA ALA A 136 6.67 -12.11 -8.12
C ALA A 136 5.57 -11.09 -8.44
N PHE A 137 5.47 -10.01 -7.70
CA PHE A 137 4.41 -9.01 -7.87
C PHE A 137 4.91 -7.77 -8.61
N GLU A 138 4.11 -7.30 -9.55
CA GLU A 138 4.22 -5.95 -10.08
C GLU A 138 3.71 -4.93 -9.04
N ASN A 139 4.15 -3.69 -9.14
CA ASN A 139 3.77 -2.61 -8.22
C ASN A 139 4.07 -2.89 -6.74
N TYR A 140 5.05 -3.73 -6.43
CA TYR A 140 5.42 -4.04 -5.06
C TYR A 140 6.92 -3.88 -4.83
N SER A 141 7.28 -3.23 -3.74
CA SER A 141 8.68 -3.10 -3.32
C SER A 141 8.84 -3.27 -1.81
N VAL A 142 10.05 -3.63 -1.40
CA VAL A 142 10.41 -3.78 0.00
C VAL A 142 11.57 -2.85 0.32
N VAL A 143 11.39 -2.01 1.33
CA VAL A 143 12.46 -1.21 1.91
C VAL A 143 13.14 -2.04 3.00
N PRO A 144 14.44 -2.37 2.84
CA PRO A 144 15.12 -3.28 3.75
C PRO A 144 15.33 -2.68 5.15
N PRO A 145 15.67 -3.53 6.16
CA PRO A 145 15.91 -3.07 7.52
C PRO A 145 16.98 -1.98 7.58
N GLY A 146 16.80 -1.01 8.44
CA GLY A 146 17.77 0.07 8.68
C GLY A 146 17.84 1.16 7.60
N THR A 147 17.00 1.11 6.57
CA THR A 147 16.99 2.10 5.47
C THR A 147 15.79 3.03 5.46
N GLY A 148 14.72 2.69 6.15
CA GLY A 148 13.52 3.49 6.24
C GLY A 148 12.92 3.50 7.64
N ILE A 149 12.04 4.47 7.90
CA ILE A 149 11.27 4.55 9.13
C ILE A 149 9.81 4.26 8.79
N VAL A 150 9.25 3.26 9.47
CA VAL A 150 7.91 2.72 9.22
C VAL A 150 6.81 3.43 10.01
N HIS A 151 7.13 4.45 10.78
CA HIS A 151 6.15 5.21 11.55
C HIS A 151 5.27 6.04 10.62
N GLN A 152 3.99 5.73 10.65
CA GLN A 152 2.94 6.30 9.82
C GLN A 152 2.03 7.22 10.65
#